data_dfab27ffd071d5161325ee1695c7351d
#
_entry.id   dfab27ffd071d5161325ee1695c7351d
#
_cell.length_a   1.000
_cell.length_b   1.000
_cell.length_c   1.000
_cell.angle_alpha   90.00
_cell.angle_beta   90.00
_cell.angle_gamma   90.00
#
_symmetry.space_group_name_H-M   'P 1'
#
loop_
_entity.id
_entity.type
_entity.pdbx_description
1 polymer ?
#
loop_
_entity_poly.entity_id
_entity_poly.type
_entity_poly.pdbx_seq_one_letter_code
_entity_poly.pdbx_strand_id
1 'polypeptide(L)'
;MKILAHTCFIGVTGYANHAKSFFCALNKYHTVKVRNSTIGGGWKGMNNTPHNNEPYITDEMKDMLILQTLNNSDGSRSDYPIYGYDGGYNPDVNIVLVDTNNHYFYDNYVGYNIAYNVWESTRYPDNFFKRLHYFDEVWVPTQWQFDCLVEQGYPSYKISIVPEGVDVDTFKPLTKVPKKDKFRFLHFGRWDYRKGTTEVLKAFSETFKDIDDVELIASVENPYPFDGLKTTEERVKHHKIDTTNIKFIKFTPQEEYIKYLQEGDVFVTCARSEGWNLPLIEAMACGTPSIYSNWGGQLQFAEGKGIPVNIDGLRPANVEHKDFPGEYCEPDWNNLGEQMLSAFNDHKRYKSFAMVESKEIHEEFNWNTVAKVASDILENKFDDFAFITTGNIGYMPVIEKLVQSLLEFSKRKIIVYGIDCEVPFDYPNI
;
A
#
# COMPACT_ATOMS: atom_id res chain seq x y z
N MET A 1 6.04 -2.03 -21.76
CA MET A 1 4.57 -1.99 -21.91
C MET A 1 4.06 -0.58 -21.58
N LYS A 2 2.88 -0.24 -22.08
CA LYS A 2 2.12 0.97 -21.68
C LYS A 2 1.17 0.62 -20.57
N ILE A 3 1.32 1.25 -19.41
CA ILE A 3 0.51 1.02 -18.23
C ILE A 3 -0.33 2.26 -17.93
N LEU A 4 -1.61 2.07 -17.67
CA LEU A 4 -2.50 3.10 -17.15
C LEU A 4 -2.83 2.80 -15.68
N ALA A 5 -2.33 3.62 -14.79
CA ALA A 5 -2.64 3.54 -13.37
C ALA A 5 -3.90 4.36 -13.04
N HIS A 6 -4.87 3.73 -12.42
CA HIS A 6 -6.07 4.36 -11.88
C HIS A 6 -5.93 4.42 -10.36
N THR A 7 -5.64 5.59 -9.80
CA THR A 7 -5.30 5.69 -8.39
C THR A 7 -5.50 7.08 -7.81
N CYS A 8 -5.52 7.17 -6.50
CA CYS A 8 -5.42 8.44 -5.77
C CYS A 8 -3.94 8.86 -5.74
N PHE A 9 -3.47 9.52 -6.78
CA PHE A 9 -2.05 9.90 -6.93
C PHE A 9 -1.73 11.21 -6.22
N ILE A 10 -2.71 12.13 -6.16
CA ILE A 10 -2.57 13.43 -5.52
C ILE A 10 -3.15 13.35 -4.11
N GLY A 11 -2.33 13.71 -3.12
CA GLY A 11 -2.72 13.68 -1.71
C GLY A 11 -1.62 13.16 -0.78
N VAL A 12 -1.97 13.05 0.51
CA VAL A 12 -1.04 12.68 1.60
C VAL A 12 -1.47 11.40 2.34
N THR A 13 -2.42 10.65 1.78
CA THR A 13 -2.90 9.41 2.39
C THR A 13 -1.93 8.25 2.17
N GLY A 14 -2.08 7.17 2.94
CA GLY A 14 -1.32 5.93 2.71
C GLY A 14 -1.44 5.45 1.26
N TYR A 15 -2.66 5.42 0.71
CA TYR A 15 -2.89 5.07 -0.71
C TYR A 15 -2.19 6.01 -1.69
N ALA A 16 -2.21 7.32 -1.43
CA ALA A 16 -1.54 8.28 -2.30
C ALA A 16 0.00 8.16 -2.21
N ASN A 17 0.54 7.91 -1.04
CA ASN A 17 1.97 7.68 -0.85
C ASN A 17 2.43 6.38 -1.51
N HIS A 18 1.67 5.29 -1.32
CA HIS A 18 1.90 4.04 -2.03
C HIS A 18 1.88 4.26 -3.55
N ALA A 19 0.82 4.85 -4.07
CA ALA A 19 0.66 5.07 -5.51
C ALA A 19 1.81 5.91 -6.11
N LYS A 20 2.16 7.03 -5.50
CA LYS A 20 3.26 7.88 -5.97
C LYS A 20 4.57 7.11 -6.03
N SER A 21 4.94 6.47 -4.94
CA SER A 21 6.22 5.77 -4.83
C SER A 21 6.29 4.55 -5.76
N PHE A 22 5.24 3.74 -5.78
CA PHE A 22 5.16 2.54 -6.61
C PHE A 22 5.17 2.86 -8.11
N PHE A 23 4.28 3.75 -8.57
CA PHE A 23 4.18 4.04 -10.00
C PHE A 23 5.36 4.83 -10.54
N CYS A 24 5.99 5.71 -9.77
CA CYS A 24 7.25 6.33 -10.16
C CYS A 24 8.38 5.29 -10.30
N ALA A 25 8.46 4.34 -9.38
CA ALA A 25 9.43 3.26 -9.49
C ALA A 25 9.13 2.34 -10.69
N LEU A 26 7.87 2.00 -10.92
CA LEU A 26 7.43 1.16 -12.06
C LEU A 26 7.65 1.86 -13.42
N ASN A 27 7.59 3.20 -13.45
CA ASN A 27 7.86 4.00 -14.66
C ASN A 27 9.31 3.87 -15.15
N LYS A 28 10.23 3.35 -14.33
CA LYS A 28 11.60 3.03 -14.75
C LYS A 28 11.69 1.79 -15.65
N TYR A 29 10.70 0.91 -15.58
CA TYR A 29 10.63 -0.34 -16.33
C TYR A 29 9.64 -0.28 -17.49
N HIS A 30 8.56 0.48 -17.34
CA HIS A 30 7.46 0.58 -18.28
C HIS A 30 7.05 2.04 -18.49
N THR A 31 6.29 2.34 -19.54
CA THR A 31 5.71 3.68 -19.70
C THR A 31 4.42 3.76 -18.89
N VAL A 32 4.45 4.45 -17.75
CA VAL A 32 3.29 4.60 -16.87
C VAL A 32 2.64 5.96 -17.04
N LYS A 33 1.34 5.96 -17.28
CA LYS A 33 0.50 7.16 -17.18
C LYS A 33 -0.50 6.97 -16.03
N VAL A 34 -0.87 8.06 -15.40
CA VAL A 34 -1.71 8.06 -14.21
C VAL A 34 -2.99 8.85 -14.47
N ARG A 35 -4.10 8.17 -14.29
CA ARG A 35 -5.42 8.77 -14.18
C ARG A 35 -5.73 8.95 -12.70
N ASN A 36 -5.63 10.19 -12.23
CA ASN A 36 -5.90 10.49 -10.84
C ASN A 36 -7.39 10.36 -10.54
N SER A 37 -7.74 9.57 -9.55
CA SER A 37 -9.10 9.47 -9.04
C SER A 37 -9.21 10.16 -7.69
N THR A 38 -10.16 11.06 -7.57
CA THR A 38 -10.54 11.64 -6.28
C THR A 38 -11.54 10.72 -5.61
N ILE A 39 -11.08 9.96 -4.63
CA ILE A 39 -11.94 9.06 -3.89
C ILE A 39 -12.81 9.84 -2.92
N GLY A 40 -14.12 9.64 -3.07
CA GLY A 40 -15.17 9.84 -2.06
C GLY A 40 -15.22 11.18 -1.35
N GLY A 41 -16.42 11.74 -1.23
CA GLY A 41 -16.71 13.05 -0.61
C GLY A 41 -16.26 13.29 0.83
N GLY A 42 -15.52 12.37 1.46
CA GLY A 42 -14.92 12.55 2.78
C GLY A 42 -13.63 13.38 2.78
N TRP A 43 -12.95 13.47 1.64
CA TRP A 43 -11.68 14.19 1.47
C TRP A 43 -11.88 15.61 0.90
N LYS A 44 -13.00 16.24 1.19
CA LYS A 44 -13.37 17.60 0.72
C LYS A 44 -12.38 18.72 1.06
N GLY A 45 -11.37 18.47 1.86
CA GLY A 45 -10.31 19.43 2.17
C GLY A 45 -8.98 19.18 1.44
N MET A 46 -8.86 18.06 0.71
CA MET A 46 -7.68 17.74 -0.13
C MET A 46 -8.06 17.89 -1.59
N ASN A 47 -8.39 19.07 -1.96
CA ASN A 47 -9.08 19.44 -3.18
C ASN A 47 -8.33 19.07 -4.45
N ASN A 48 -9.12 18.90 -5.50
CA ASN A 48 -8.86 19.23 -6.89
C ASN A 48 -8.27 20.63 -7.09
N THR A 49 -7.33 21.07 -6.26
CA THR A 49 -6.61 22.30 -6.47
C THR A 49 -5.64 22.11 -7.62
N PRO A 50 -5.48 23.11 -8.47
CA PRO A 50 -4.53 23.07 -9.59
C PRO A 50 -3.14 22.72 -9.06
N HIS A 51 -2.53 21.68 -9.65
CA HIS A 51 -1.33 21.00 -9.21
C HIS A 51 -0.07 21.86 -9.12
N ASN A 52 -0.13 23.11 -9.51
CA ASN A 52 1.01 24.00 -9.56
C ASN A 52 1.62 24.33 -8.19
N ASN A 53 0.94 24.01 -7.10
CA ASN A 53 1.36 24.33 -5.73
C ASN A 53 1.29 23.16 -4.74
N GLU A 54 1.12 21.92 -5.18
CA GLU A 54 1.18 20.75 -4.29
C GLU A 54 2.65 20.42 -3.98
N PRO A 55 3.14 20.65 -2.76
CA PRO A 55 4.57 20.52 -2.43
C PRO A 55 5.11 19.08 -2.54
N TYR A 56 4.23 18.10 -2.77
CA TYR A 56 4.58 16.67 -2.82
C TYR A 56 4.53 16.08 -4.23
N ILE A 57 4.30 16.89 -5.28
CA ILE A 57 4.25 16.45 -6.67
C ILE A 57 5.48 16.94 -7.41
N THR A 58 6.37 16.01 -7.77
CA THR A 58 7.57 16.29 -8.57
C THR A 58 7.22 16.53 -10.04
N ASP A 59 8.16 17.08 -10.82
CA ASP A 59 7.95 17.26 -12.26
C ASP A 59 7.77 15.93 -12.99
N GLU A 60 8.50 14.87 -12.59
CA GLU A 60 8.29 13.52 -13.10
C GLU A 60 6.84 13.04 -12.87
N MET A 61 6.30 13.25 -11.67
CA MET A 61 4.92 12.91 -11.34
C MET A 61 3.91 13.69 -12.18
N LYS A 62 4.18 14.96 -12.47
CA LYS A 62 3.32 15.77 -13.35
C LYS A 62 3.30 15.21 -14.78
N ASP A 63 4.45 14.79 -15.29
CA ASP A 63 4.57 14.19 -16.62
C ASP A 63 3.82 12.86 -16.76
N MET A 64 3.64 12.13 -15.66
CA MET A 64 2.85 10.90 -15.63
C MET A 64 1.35 11.16 -15.65
N LEU A 65 0.87 12.29 -15.12
CA LEU A 65 -0.55 12.58 -15.01
C LEU A 65 -1.21 12.82 -16.37
N ILE A 66 -2.39 12.22 -16.55
CA ILE A 66 -3.27 12.55 -17.68
C ILE A 66 -4.11 13.76 -17.26
N LEU A 67 -3.91 14.85 -17.98
CA LEU A 67 -4.55 16.13 -17.72
C LEU A 67 -5.52 16.49 -18.84
N GLN A 68 -6.63 17.11 -18.51
CA GLN A 68 -7.54 17.73 -19.46
C GLN A 68 -7.45 19.24 -19.36
N THR A 69 -7.18 19.90 -20.48
CA THR A 69 -7.20 21.36 -20.56
C THR A 69 -8.63 21.89 -20.55
N LEU A 70 -8.96 22.69 -19.57
CA LEU A 70 -10.25 23.37 -19.47
C LEU A 70 -10.10 24.87 -19.66
N ASN A 71 -11.12 25.49 -20.29
CA ASN A 71 -11.23 26.95 -20.35
C ASN A 71 -11.87 27.45 -19.05
N ASN A 72 -11.19 28.36 -18.36
CA ASN A 72 -11.71 29.03 -17.18
C ASN A 72 -12.73 30.13 -17.56
N SER A 73 -13.51 30.57 -16.60
CA SER A 73 -14.50 31.65 -16.78
C SER A 73 -13.87 33.01 -17.14
N ASP A 74 -12.59 33.20 -16.86
CA ASP A 74 -11.80 34.39 -17.22
C ASP A 74 -11.12 34.31 -18.60
N GLY A 75 -11.38 33.21 -19.35
CA GLY A 75 -10.79 32.97 -20.67
C GLY A 75 -9.38 32.38 -20.66
N SER A 76 -8.78 32.16 -19.47
CA SER A 76 -7.53 31.42 -19.34
C SER A 76 -7.75 29.91 -19.53
N ARG A 77 -6.64 29.17 -19.74
CA ARG A 77 -6.67 27.70 -19.81
C ARG A 77 -5.89 27.13 -18.63
N SER A 78 -6.44 26.08 -18.07
CA SER A 78 -5.78 25.32 -16.99
C SER A 78 -5.92 23.84 -17.24
N ASP A 79 -4.85 23.09 -16.93
CA ASP A 79 -4.82 21.65 -17.05
C ASP A 79 -5.20 21.03 -15.71
N TYR A 80 -6.19 20.15 -15.73
CA TYR A 80 -6.70 19.47 -14.54
C TYR A 80 -6.71 17.95 -14.75
N PRO A 81 -6.34 17.14 -13.74
CA PRO A 81 -6.64 15.72 -13.74
C PRO A 81 -8.12 15.55 -13.47
N ILE A 82 -8.86 15.14 -14.48
CA ILE A 82 -10.30 14.93 -14.39
C ILE A 82 -10.59 13.45 -14.23
N TYR A 83 -11.44 13.17 -13.27
CA TYR A 83 -12.00 11.85 -13.08
C TYR A 83 -12.68 11.35 -14.36
N GLY A 84 -12.34 10.15 -14.78
CA GLY A 84 -12.95 9.54 -15.96
C GLY A 84 -12.25 9.87 -17.30
N TYR A 85 -11.31 10.84 -17.35
CA TYR A 85 -10.59 11.17 -18.57
C TYR A 85 -9.30 10.34 -18.69
N ASP A 86 -9.14 9.62 -19.79
CA ASP A 86 -7.98 8.77 -20.09
C ASP A 86 -7.03 9.38 -21.14
N GLY A 87 -7.37 10.56 -21.65
CA GLY A 87 -6.57 11.24 -22.67
C GLY A 87 -6.50 10.50 -24.01
N GLY A 88 -7.33 9.48 -24.24
CA GLY A 88 -7.22 8.59 -25.38
C GLY A 88 -5.97 7.67 -25.30
N TYR A 89 -5.41 7.50 -24.12
CA TYR A 89 -4.29 6.59 -23.89
C TYR A 89 -4.77 5.14 -24.02
N ASN A 90 -4.12 4.38 -24.90
CA ASN A 90 -4.43 2.97 -25.15
C ASN A 90 -3.39 2.10 -24.44
N PRO A 91 -3.65 1.63 -23.20
CA PRO A 91 -2.70 0.85 -22.43
C PRO A 91 -2.71 -0.62 -22.83
N ASP A 92 -1.58 -1.30 -22.62
CA ASP A 92 -1.50 -2.76 -22.60
C ASP A 92 -2.08 -3.31 -21.28
N VAL A 93 -1.84 -2.59 -20.18
CA VAL A 93 -2.22 -2.96 -18.81
C VAL A 93 -2.87 -1.80 -18.08
N ASN A 94 -3.96 -2.06 -17.40
CA ASN A 94 -4.56 -1.16 -16.42
C ASN A 94 -4.28 -1.67 -15.01
N ILE A 95 -3.77 -0.82 -14.12
CA ILE A 95 -3.59 -1.15 -12.70
C ILE A 95 -4.46 -0.20 -11.88
N VAL A 96 -5.40 -0.77 -11.14
CA VAL A 96 -6.36 -0.04 -10.31
C VAL A 96 -5.93 -0.17 -8.85
N LEU A 97 -5.27 0.87 -8.32
CA LEU A 97 -4.85 0.97 -6.92
C LEU A 97 -5.68 2.02 -6.20
N VAL A 98 -6.82 1.60 -5.69
CA VAL A 98 -7.74 2.43 -4.93
C VAL A 98 -8.32 1.62 -3.77
N ASP A 99 -8.98 2.30 -2.85
CA ASP A 99 -9.83 1.65 -1.87
C ASP A 99 -10.79 0.64 -2.55
N THR A 100 -10.86 -0.56 -2.02
CA THR A 100 -11.64 -1.68 -2.57
C THR A 100 -13.10 -1.32 -2.86
N ASN A 101 -13.66 -0.41 -2.07
CA ASN A 101 -15.00 0.10 -2.26
C ASN A 101 -15.18 0.83 -3.60
N ASN A 102 -14.11 1.36 -4.17
CA ASN A 102 -14.12 2.17 -5.40
C ASN A 102 -13.73 1.40 -6.66
N HIS A 103 -13.42 0.09 -6.57
CA HIS A 103 -13.06 -0.72 -7.74
C HIS A 103 -14.17 -0.82 -8.79
N TYR A 104 -15.43 -0.60 -8.44
CA TYR A 104 -16.56 -0.66 -9.37
C TYR A 104 -16.56 0.42 -10.46
N PHE A 105 -15.77 1.48 -10.32
CA PHE A 105 -15.68 2.53 -11.35
C PHE A 105 -14.87 2.13 -12.57
N TYR A 106 -14.26 0.95 -12.57
CA TYR A 106 -13.24 0.56 -13.54
C TYR A 106 -13.63 -0.67 -14.38
N ASP A 107 -14.91 -0.92 -14.54
CA ASP A 107 -15.42 -1.99 -15.41
C ASP A 107 -15.17 -1.65 -16.89
N ASN A 108 -14.63 -2.62 -17.63
CA ASN A 108 -14.52 -2.62 -19.10
C ASN A 108 -13.43 -1.75 -19.75
N TYR A 109 -12.25 -1.65 -19.14
CA TYR A 109 -11.11 -1.08 -19.86
C TYR A 109 -10.51 -2.05 -20.86
N VAL A 110 -10.11 -1.51 -22.03
CA VAL A 110 -9.32 -2.25 -23.02
C VAL A 110 -7.95 -2.54 -22.44
N GLY A 111 -7.46 -3.77 -22.61
CA GLY A 111 -6.18 -4.24 -22.07
C GLY A 111 -6.35 -5.21 -20.91
N TYR A 112 -5.25 -5.58 -20.29
CA TYR A 112 -5.21 -6.47 -19.13
C TYR A 112 -5.46 -5.68 -17.85
N ASN A 113 -6.46 -6.08 -17.08
CA ASN A 113 -6.94 -5.30 -15.94
C ASN A 113 -6.53 -5.94 -14.61
N ILE A 114 -5.82 -5.20 -13.78
CA ILE A 114 -5.30 -5.63 -12.48
C ILE A 114 -5.93 -4.78 -11.38
N ALA A 115 -6.53 -5.44 -10.38
CA ALA A 115 -6.89 -4.78 -9.12
C ALA A 115 -5.74 -4.93 -8.13
N TYR A 116 -5.06 -3.84 -7.78
CA TYR A 116 -4.10 -3.86 -6.69
C TYR A 116 -4.81 -3.45 -5.41
N ASN A 117 -4.91 -4.39 -4.49
CA ASN A 117 -5.82 -4.33 -3.36
C ASN A 117 -5.10 -4.49 -2.03
N VAL A 118 -5.42 -3.61 -1.08
CA VAL A 118 -4.99 -3.73 0.32
C VAL A 118 -6.23 -3.87 1.19
N TRP A 119 -6.35 -4.96 1.92
CA TRP A 119 -7.48 -5.25 2.77
C TRP A 119 -7.04 -5.57 4.20
N GLU A 120 -7.88 -5.28 5.16
CA GLU A 120 -7.49 -5.22 6.57
C GLU A 120 -8.34 -6.16 7.45
N SER A 121 -8.90 -7.24 6.88
CA SER A 121 -9.65 -8.26 7.61
C SER A 121 -9.49 -9.62 6.92
N THR A 122 -9.82 -10.71 7.62
CA THR A 122 -9.70 -12.06 7.04
C THR A 122 -10.70 -12.34 5.91
N ARG A 123 -11.67 -11.45 5.69
CA ARG A 123 -12.70 -11.64 4.68
C ARG A 123 -13.14 -10.32 4.04
N TYR A 124 -13.29 -10.32 2.74
CA TYR A 124 -13.88 -9.20 1.99
C TYR A 124 -15.40 -9.20 2.09
N PRO A 125 -16.07 -8.03 2.14
CA PRO A 125 -17.50 -7.92 1.92
C PRO A 125 -17.89 -8.54 0.57
N ASP A 126 -19.02 -9.22 0.51
CA ASP A 126 -19.43 -9.97 -0.69
C ASP A 126 -19.52 -9.11 -1.96
N ASN A 127 -19.91 -7.85 -1.83
CA ASN A 127 -19.98 -6.92 -2.94
C ASN A 127 -18.59 -6.49 -3.43
N PHE A 128 -17.57 -6.39 -2.55
CA PHE A 128 -16.18 -6.10 -2.91
C PHE A 128 -15.55 -7.33 -3.55
N PHE A 129 -15.72 -8.50 -2.93
CA PHE A 129 -15.21 -9.77 -3.43
C PHE A 129 -15.72 -10.08 -4.85
N LYS A 130 -17.02 -9.88 -5.12
CA LYS A 130 -17.60 -10.05 -6.46
C LYS A 130 -16.97 -9.14 -7.50
N ARG A 131 -16.60 -7.92 -7.14
CA ARG A 131 -15.97 -6.96 -8.07
C ARG A 131 -14.58 -7.37 -8.49
N LEU A 132 -13.81 -8.05 -7.61
CA LEU A 132 -12.50 -8.55 -7.98
C LEU A 132 -12.55 -9.54 -9.16
N HIS A 133 -13.67 -10.23 -9.37
CA HIS A 133 -13.85 -11.14 -10.49
C HIS A 133 -13.98 -10.45 -11.87
N TYR A 134 -14.19 -9.14 -11.90
CA TYR A 134 -14.17 -8.37 -13.17
C TYR A 134 -12.76 -8.06 -13.67
N PHE A 135 -11.75 -8.27 -12.81
CA PHE A 135 -10.35 -8.10 -13.18
C PHE A 135 -9.75 -9.41 -13.69
N ASP A 136 -8.75 -9.27 -14.55
CA ASP A 136 -8.00 -10.42 -15.06
C ASP A 136 -7.10 -10.99 -13.96
N GLU A 137 -6.59 -10.12 -13.09
CA GLU A 137 -5.70 -10.46 -11.98
C GLU A 137 -5.93 -9.54 -10.78
N VAL A 138 -5.62 -10.04 -9.59
CA VAL A 138 -5.59 -9.28 -8.33
C VAL A 138 -4.19 -9.31 -7.77
N TRP A 139 -3.64 -8.15 -7.51
CA TRP A 139 -2.41 -8.00 -6.74
C TRP A 139 -2.73 -7.71 -5.28
N VAL A 140 -2.01 -8.38 -4.39
CA VAL A 140 -2.10 -8.17 -2.95
C VAL A 140 -0.70 -7.97 -2.37
N PRO A 141 -0.53 -7.18 -1.29
CA PRO A 141 0.80 -6.90 -0.77
C PRO A 141 1.43 -8.06 0.02
N THR A 142 0.63 -9.03 0.47
CA THR A 142 1.09 -10.01 1.46
C THR A 142 0.57 -11.41 1.19
N GLN A 143 1.34 -12.42 1.64
CA GLN A 143 0.89 -13.81 1.66
C GLN A 143 -0.37 -13.98 2.50
N TRP A 144 -0.47 -13.30 3.64
CA TRP A 144 -1.67 -13.32 4.48
C TRP A 144 -2.94 -12.92 3.71
N GLN A 145 -2.87 -11.85 2.92
CA GLN A 145 -4.03 -11.41 2.14
C GLN A 145 -4.32 -12.34 0.96
N PHE A 146 -3.28 -12.93 0.35
CA PHE A 146 -3.43 -13.99 -0.65
C PHE A 146 -4.23 -15.17 -0.06
N ASP A 147 -3.84 -15.66 1.12
CA ASP A 147 -4.50 -16.78 1.80
C ASP A 147 -5.96 -16.45 2.12
N CYS A 148 -6.24 -15.24 2.64
CA CYS A 148 -7.61 -14.79 2.92
C CYS A 148 -8.50 -14.80 1.66
N LEU A 149 -7.98 -14.38 0.50
CA LEU A 149 -8.73 -14.43 -0.76
C LEU A 149 -8.99 -15.88 -1.22
N VAL A 150 -7.98 -16.74 -1.13
CA VAL A 150 -8.10 -18.15 -1.50
C VAL A 150 -9.09 -18.88 -0.59
N GLU A 151 -9.04 -18.64 0.71
CA GLU A 151 -9.99 -19.21 1.69
C GLU A 151 -11.42 -18.73 1.43
N GLN A 152 -11.60 -17.51 0.92
CA GLN A 152 -12.90 -16.99 0.52
C GLN A 152 -13.38 -17.57 -0.84
N GLY A 153 -12.53 -18.31 -1.56
CA GLY A 153 -12.83 -18.97 -2.83
C GLY A 153 -12.37 -18.23 -4.09
N TYR A 154 -11.47 -17.25 -3.98
CA TYR A 154 -10.89 -16.60 -5.14
C TYR A 154 -9.84 -17.50 -5.80
N PRO A 155 -9.76 -17.59 -7.15
CA PRO A 155 -8.81 -18.47 -7.82
C PRO A 155 -7.36 -18.04 -7.58
N SER A 156 -6.55 -18.92 -6.98
CA SER A 156 -5.15 -18.62 -6.64
C SER A 156 -4.29 -18.22 -7.83
N TYR A 157 -4.55 -18.80 -9.02
CA TYR A 157 -3.81 -18.48 -10.25
C TYR A 157 -4.09 -17.07 -10.81
N LYS A 158 -5.08 -16.36 -10.24
CA LYS A 158 -5.41 -14.97 -10.54
C LYS A 158 -4.87 -13.99 -9.49
N ILE A 159 -4.10 -14.46 -8.53
CA ILE A 159 -3.55 -13.61 -7.47
C ILE A 159 -2.03 -13.58 -7.59
N SER A 160 -1.44 -12.40 -7.57
CA SER A 160 0.00 -12.23 -7.42
C SER A 160 0.32 -11.39 -6.18
N ILE A 161 1.43 -11.72 -5.52
CA ILE A 161 1.91 -10.96 -4.37
C ILE A 161 2.87 -9.89 -4.88
N VAL A 162 2.47 -8.64 -4.72
CA VAL A 162 3.31 -7.46 -5.01
C VAL A 162 3.37 -6.66 -3.71
N PRO A 163 4.48 -6.70 -2.96
CA PRO A 163 4.60 -5.99 -1.69
C PRO A 163 4.45 -4.48 -1.85
N GLU A 164 4.14 -3.79 -0.75
CA GLU A 164 4.41 -2.35 -0.68
C GLU A 164 5.88 -2.13 -0.33
N GLY A 165 6.36 -0.91 -0.50
CA GLY A 165 7.74 -0.55 -0.24
C GLY A 165 7.89 0.58 0.77
N VAL A 166 9.14 0.98 0.97
CA VAL A 166 9.52 2.15 1.75
C VAL A 166 10.53 3.00 0.95
N ASP A 167 10.46 4.31 1.10
CA ASP A 167 11.45 5.23 0.54
C ASP A 167 12.72 5.23 1.42
N VAL A 168 13.70 4.44 1.01
CA VAL A 168 14.95 4.23 1.75
C VAL A 168 15.90 5.44 1.72
N ASP A 169 15.71 6.38 0.81
CA ASP A 169 16.46 7.63 0.78
C ASP A 169 15.96 8.59 1.85
N THR A 170 14.69 8.50 2.17
CA THR A 170 13.98 9.31 3.15
C THR A 170 13.97 8.65 4.54
N PHE A 171 13.52 7.41 4.63
CA PHE A 171 13.42 6.65 5.87
C PHE A 171 14.69 5.83 6.10
N LYS A 172 15.66 6.42 6.77
CA LYS A 172 16.96 5.80 7.07
C LYS A 172 17.46 6.19 8.44
N PRO A 173 18.31 5.35 9.06
CA PRO A 173 18.89 5.67 10.36
C PRO A 173 19.71 6.95 10.34
N LEU A 174 19.65 7.73 11.41
CA LEU A 174 20.59 8.83 11.64
C LEU A 174 21.97 8.29 12.01
N THR A 175 23.02 8.91 11.49
CA THR A 175 24.41 8.64 11.90
C THR A 175 24.65 9.01 13.36
N LYS A 176 23.91 10.01 13.88
CA LYS A 176 23.95 10.45 15.26
C LYS A 176 22.58 10.94 15.68
N VAL A 177 21.99 10.24 16.64
CA VAL A 177 20.71 10.65 17.24
C VAL A 177 20.98 11.78 18.25
N PRO A 178 20.21 12.89 18.22
CA PRO A 178 20.32 13.96 19.22
C PRO A 178 20.09 13.44 20.64
N LYS A 179 20.76 14.06 21.62
CA LYS A 179 20.51 13.76 23.02
C LYS A 179 19.09 14.26 23.39
N LYS A 180 18.35 13.44 24.12
CA LYS A 180 17.01 13.70 24.61
C LYS A 180 17.00 13.69 26.14
N ASP A 181 16.06 14.42 26.74
CA ASP A 181 15.89 14.45 28.19
C ASP A 181 15.10 13.25 28.70
N LYS A 182 14.22 12.71 27.84
CA LYS A 182 13.37 11.55 28.15
C LYS A 182 13.53 10.44 27.12
N PHE A 183 13.30 9.21 27.53
CA PHE A 183 13.12 8.07 26.64
C PHE A 183 11.80 8.20 25.91
N ARG A 184 11.80 8.04 24.59
CA ARG A 184 10.67 8.40 23.75
C ARG A 184 10.09 7.22 23.02
N PHE A 185 8.84 6.87 23.38
CA PHE A 185 7.97 6.02 22.57
C PHE A 185 7.21 6.87 21.55
N LEU A 186 6.89 6.25 20.40
CA LEU A 186 6.10 6.85 19.33
C LEU A 186 4.89 5.99 19.02
N HIS A 187 3.72 6.59 18.85
CA HIS A 187 2.52 5.92 18.36
C HIS A 187 1.80 6.81 17.34
N PHE A 188 1.82 6.38 16.08
CA PHE A 188 1.26 7.14 14.97
C PHE A 188 0.21 6.31 14.23
N GLY A 189 -1.00 6.85 14.11
CA GLY A 189 -2.12 6.23 13.45
C GLY A 189 -3.43 6.84 13.92
N ARG A 190 -4.51 6.68 13.15
CA ARG A 190 -5.82 7.18 13.55
C ARG A 190 -6.28 6.51 14.84
N TRP A 191 -6.96 7.28 15.70
CA TRP A 191 -7.61 6.70 16.86
C TRP A 191 -8.87 5.97 16.43
N ASP A 192 -8.77 4.68 16.20
CA ASP A 192 -9.88 3.79 15.90
C ASP A 192 -9.69 2.41 16.58
N TYR A 193 -10.74 1.61 16.58
CA TYR A 193 -10.74 0.28 17.23
C TYR A 193 -9.71 -0.65 16.58
N ARG A 194 -9.64 -0.65 15.24
CA ARG A 194 -8.72 -1.50 14.49
C ARG A 194 -7.26 -1.20 14.84
N LYS A 195 -6.90 0.07 14.99
CA LYS A 195 -5.53 0.47 15.35
C LYS A 195 -5.16 0.19 16.81
N GLY A 196 -6.13 -0.13 17.69
CA GLY A 196 -5.87 -0.42 19.09
C GLY A 196 -5.34 0.76 19.89
N THR A 197 -5.57 1.99 19.41
CA THR A 197 -4.97 3.21 20.01
C THR A 197 -5.35 3.37 21.48
N THR A 198 -6.60 3.12 21.84
CA THR A 198 -7.06 3.21 23.25
C THR A 198 -6.24 2.30 24.17
N GLU A 199 -6.02 1.07 23.71
CA GLU A 199 -5.31 0.04 24.49
C GLU A 199 -3.81 0.33 24.56
N VAL A 200 -3.21 0.81 23.46
CA VAL A 200 -1.78 1.22 23.44
C VAL A 200 -1.55 2.37 24.45
N LEU A 201 -2.42 3.38 24.46
CA LEU A 201 -2.29 4.50 25.40
C LEU A 201 -2.47 4.05 26.87
N LYS A 202 -3.43 3.15 27.14
CA LYS A 202 -3.63 2.57 28.48
C LYS A 202 -2.45 1.71 28.92
N ALA A 203 -1.97 0.81 28.07
CA ALA A 203 -0.82 -0.04 28.36
C ALA A 203 0.41 0.80 28.68
N PHE A 204 0.67 1.87 27.90
CA PHE A 204 1.76 2.80 28.18
C PHE A 204 1.59 3.49 29.52
N SER A 205 0.43 4.10 29.78
CA SER A 205 0.17 4.83 31.02
C SER A 205 0.33 3.94 32.27
N GLU A 206 -0.20 2.72 32.21
CA GLU A 206 -0.10 1.79 33.35
C GLU A 206 1.34 1.29 33.56
N THR A 207 2.05 0.97 32.45
CA THR A 207 3.42 0.48 32.51
C THR A 207 4.40 1.51 33.10
N PHE A 208 4.21 2.78 32.76
CA PHE A 208 5.15 3.86 33.10
C PHE A 208 4.62 4.89 34.10
N LYS A 209 3.56 4.55 34.84
CA LYS A 209 2.92 5.48 35.81
C LYS A 209 3.86 6.05 36.87
N ASP A 210 4.88 5.29 37.25
CA ASP A 210 5.84 5.64 38.30
C ASP A 210 7.24 6.00 37.74
N ILE A 211 7.34 6.26 36.41
CA ILE A 211 8.60 6.55 35.71
C ILE A 211 8.52 7.91 35.00
N ASP A 212 9.30 8.88 35.47
CA ASP A 212 9.26 10.25 34.94
C ASP A 212 10.12 10.47 33.69
N ASP A 213 11.16 9.66 33.48
CA ASP A 213 12.13 9.81 32.39
C ASP A 213 11.67 9.19 31.06
N VAL A 214 10.36 8.98 30.88
CA VAL A 214 9.75 8.41 29.69
C VAL A 214 8.62 9.31 29.18
N GLU A 215 8.44 9.34 27.86
CA GLU A 215 7.28 10.00 27.22
C GLU A 215 6.76 9.16 26.05
N LEU A 216 5.47 9.26 25.76
CA LEU A 216 4.84 8.79 24.52
C LEU A 216 4.43 9.98 23.68
N ILE A 217 4.97 10.09 22.47
CA ILE A 217 4.47 11.03 21.45
C ILE A 217 3.42 10.33 20.62
N ALA A 218 2.20 10.83 20.64
CA ALA A 218 1.07 10.22 19.95
C ALA A 218 0.46 11.18 18.93
N SER A 219 0.46 10.77 17.64
CA SER A 219 -0.28 11.44 16.57
C SER A 219 -1.46 10.56 16.16
N VAL A 220 -2.63 10.87 16.73
CA VAL A 220 -3.79 9.96 16.74
C VAL A 220 -5.10 10.62 16.29
N GLU A 221 -5.02 11.78 15.66
CA GLU A 221 -6.22 12.47 15.16
C GLU A 221 -7.02 11.54 14.21
N ASN A 222 -8.33 11.52 14.38
CA ASN A 222 -9.22 10.76 13.50
C ASN A 222 -10.30 11.69 12.93
N PRO A 223 -10.22 12.01 11.61
CA PRO A 223 -11.21 12.85 10.95
C PRO A 223 -12.54 12.13 10.71
N TYR A 224 -12.62 10.82 10.98
CA TYR A 224 -13.81 9.97 10.77
C TYR A 224 -14.35 9.47 12.11
N PRO A 225 -15.25 10.20 12.77
CA PRO A 225 -15.72 9.85 14.11
C PRO A 225 -16.79 8.75 14.04
N PHE A 226 -16.43 7.51 13.76
CA PHE A 226 -17.34 6.36 13.79
C PHE A 226 -17.86 6.08 15.22
N ASP A 227 -17.08 6.46 16.24
CA ASP A 227 -17.40 6.37 17.65
C ASP A 227 -18.25 7.55 18.17
N GLY A 228 -18.56 8.53 17.31
CA GLY A 228 -19.26 9.77 17.68
C GLY A 228 -18.41 10.78 18.42
N LEU A 229 -17.15 10.48 18.73
CA LEU A 229 -16.19 11.37 19.40
C LEU A 229 -15.37 12.14 18.34
N LYS A 230 -15.32 13.45 18.44
CA LYS A 230 -14.76 14.32 17.39
C LYS A 230 -13.30 14.70 17.63
N THR A 231 -12.86 14.75 18.89
CA THR A 231 -11.52 15.23 19.22
C THR A 231 -10.74 14.22 20.05
N THR A 232 -9.42 14.37 20.07
CA THR A 232 -8.53 13.56 20.91
C THR A 232 -8.87 13.73 22.38
N GLU A 233 -9.20 14.95 22.81
CA GLU A 233 -9.56 15.26 24.20
C GLU A 233 -10.86 14.58 24.63
N GLU A 234 -11.86 14.54 23.75
CA GLU A 234 -13.13 13.81 24.01
C GLU A 234 -12.85 12.31 24.18
N ARG A 235 -11.99 11.71 23.35
CA ARG A 235 -11.59 10.30 23.44
C ARG A 235 -10.81 10.01 24.72
N VAL A 236 -9.81 10.84 25.05
CA VAL A 236 -9.04 10.74 26.31
C VAL A 236 -9.98 10.71 27.52
N LYS A 237 -10.92 11.65 27.56
CA LYS A 237 -11.91 11.73 28.65
C LYS A 237 -12.85 10.52 28.67
N HIS A 238 -13.38 10.11 27.51
CA HIS A 238 -14.31 9.00 27.39
C HIS A 238 -13.66 7.68 27.85
N HIS A 239 -12.46 7.42 27.39
CA HIS A 239 -11.72 6.19 27.69
C HIS A 239 -10.93 6.26 29.01
N LYS A 240 -10.96 7.41 29.71
CA LYS A 240 -10.27 7.66 31.00
C LYS A 240 -8.76 7.36 30.91
N ILE A 241 -8.11 7.87 29.86
CA ILE A 241 -6.66 7.72 29.68
C ILE A 241 -5.92 8.67 30.63
N ASP A 242 -4.95 8.14 31.38
CA ASP A 242 -3.98 8.97 32.08
C ASP A 242 -2.95 9.49 31.06
N THR A 243 -2.83 10.80 30.97
CA THR A 243 -1.97 11.47 29.99
C THR A 243 -0.70 12.07 30.57
N THR A 244 -0.35 11.74 31.82
CA THR A 244 0.79 12.34 32.55
C THR A 244 2.08 12.32 31.74
N ASN A 245 2.41 11.19 31.09
CA ASN A 245 3.60 11.03 30.24
C ASN A 245 3.25 10.92 28.74
N ILE A 246 2.05 11.35 28.32
CA ILE A 246 1.62 11.29 26.92
C ILE A 246 1.53 12.69 26.34
N LYS A 247 2.21 12.91 25.23
CA LYS A 247 2.15 14.16 24.47
C LYS A 247 1.42 13.90 23.14
N PHE A 248 0.24 14.49 23.00
CA PHE A 248 -0.48 14.46 21.73
C PHE A 248 0.05 15.53 20.78
N ILE A 249 0.32 15.14 19.55
CA ILE A 249 0.68 16.05 18.46
C ILE A 249 -0.36 15.92 17.35
N LYS A 250 -0.54 17.01 16.62
CA LYS A 250 -1.39 17.01 15.42
C LYS A 250 -0.71 16.24 14.29
N PHE A 251 -1.46 16.02 13.22
CA PHE A 251 -0.87 15.54 11.97
C PHE A 251 0.27 16.47 11.56
N THR A 252 1.46 15.90 11.42
CA THR A 252 2.68 16.67 11.14
C THR A 252 3.07 16.59 9.66
N PRO A 253 3.75 17.62 9.12
CA PRO A 253 4.39 17.53 7.82
C PRO A 253 5.35 16.34 7.74
N GLN A 254 5.54 15.81 6.53
CA GLN A 254 6.36 14.60 6.31
C GLN A 254 7.78 14.72 6.89
N GLU A 255 8.42 15.87 6.75
CA GLU A 255 9.78 16.09 7.28
C GLU A 255 9.83 15.95 8.81
N GLU A 256 8.83 16.45 9.52
CA GLU A 256 8.73 16.34 10.97
C GLU A 256 8.38 14.91 11.39
N TYR A 257 7.49 14.24 10.67
CA TYR A 257 7.17 12.83 10.88
C TYR A 257 8.40 11.93 10.76
N ILE A 258 9.19 12.10 9.70
CA ILE A 258 10.46 11.36 9.50
C ILE A 258 11.40 11.61 10.68
N LYS A 259 11.55 12.86 11.11
CA LYS A 259 12.39 13.21 12.23
C LYS A 259 11.95 12.52 13.54
N TYR A 260 10.65 12.43 13.79
CA TYR A 260 10.15 11.66 14.93
C TYR A 260 10.58 10.19 14.84
N LEU A 261 10.40 9.54 13.69
CA LEU A 261 10.80 8.14 13.51
C LEU A 261 12.30 7.94 13.71
N GLN A 262 13.12 8.82 13.18
CA GLN A 262 14.59 8.75 13.28
C GLN A 262 15.11 9.02 14.69
N GLU A 263 14.47 9.90 15.45
CA GLU A 263 14.89 10.33 16.78
C GLU A 263 14.19 9.55 17.91
N GLY A 264 13.12 8.83 17.63
CA GLY A 264 12.40 8.01 18.58
C GLY A 264 13.24 6.85 19.11
N ASP A 265 12.97 6.40 20.33
CA ASP A 265 13.66 5.25 20.91
C ASP A 265 12.92 3.95 20.58
N VAL A 266 11.58 3.97 20.59
CA VAL A 266 10.74 2.81 20.26
C VAL A 266 9.49 3.30 19.53
N PHE A 267 9.15 2.66 18.42
CA PHE A 267 7.87 2.83 17.75
C PHE A 267 6.90 1.74 18.17
N VAL A 268 5.63 2.09 18.41
CA VAL A 268 4.59 1.15 18.86
C VAL A 268 3.39 1.21 17.95
N THR A 269 3.02 0.08 17.37
CA THR A 269 1.81 -0.08 16.55
C THR A 269 1.19 -1.45 16.79
N CYS A 270 0.33 -1.55 17.80
CA CYS A 270 -0.32 -2.82 18.15
C CYS A 270 -1.74 -2.87 17.59
N ALA A 271 -1.83 -2.83 16.25
CA ALA A 271 -3.11 -2.85 15.55
C ALA A 271 -3.75 -4.25 15.57
N ARG A 272 -5.08 -4.30 15.65
CA ARG A 272 -5.84 -5.55 15.52
C ARG A 272 -5.79 -6.13 14.12
N SER A 273 -5.57 -5.29 13.12
CA SER A 273 -5.38 -5.75 11.75
C SER A 273 -4.72 -4.68 10.89
N GLU A 274 -3.84 -5.12 9.99
CA GLU A 274 -3.21 -4.31 8.95
C GLU A 274 -3.07 -5.15 7.69
N GLY A 275 -3.33 -4.52 6.55
CA GLY A 275 -3.04 -5.12 5.25
C GLY A 275 -1.56 -5.06 4.90
N TRP A 276 -0.87 -3.99 5.37
CA TRP A 276 0.59 -3.79 5.23
C TRP A 276 1.18 -3.14 6.48
N ASN A 277 0.84 -1.92 6.80
CA ASN A 277 1.33 -1.08 7.89
C ASN A 277 2.55 -0.21 7.51
N LEU A 278 2.32 0.79 6.66
CA LEU A 278 3.38 1.72 6.25
C LEU A 278 4.14 2.36 7.43
N PRO A 279 3.49 2.86 8.51
CA PRO A 279 4.24 3.45 9.62
C PRO A 279 5.20 2.47 10.32
N LEU A 280 4.88 1.18 10.35
CA LEU A 280 5.77 0.18 10.93
C LEU A 280 7.03 -0.03 10.08
N ILE A 281 6.86 -0.24 8.78
CA ILE A 281 8.02 -0.45 7.89
C ILE A 281 8.89 0.82 7.80
N GLU A 282 8.29 2.01 7.85
CA GLU A 282 9.01 3.29 7.87
C GLU A 282 9.84 3.46 9.15
N ALA A 283 9.28 3.09 10.31
CA ALA A 283 10.02 3.08 11.58
C ALA A 283 11.16 2.06 11.58
N MET A 284 10.91 0.83 11.09
CA MET A 284 11.93 -0.20 10.95
C MET A 284 13.02 0.23 9.97
N ALA A 285 12.68 0.86 8.86
CA ALA A 285 13.63 1.42 7.89
C ALA A 285 14.52 2.51 8.52
N CYS A 286 13.98 3.30 9.47
CA CYS A 286 14.76 4.25 10.27
C CYS A 286 15.67 3.59 11.33
N GLY A 287 15.67 2.26 11.43
CA GLY A 287 16.39 1.52 12.47
C GLY A 287 15.86 1.81 13.86
N THR A 288 14.56 2.10 13.99
CA THR A 288 13.90 2.34 15.27
C THR A 288 13.25 1.05 15.75
N PRO A 289 13.63 0.56 16.94
CA PRO A 289 13.00 -0.62 17.53
C PRO A 289 11.48 -0.50 17.49
N SER A 290 10.79 -1.50 16.98
CA SER A 290 9.37 -1.40 16.70
C SER A 290 8.59 -2.53 17.35
N ILE A 291 7.57 -2.18 18.16
CA ILE A 291 6.64 -3.12 18.80
C ILE A 291 5.38 -3.19 17.95
N TYR A 292 4.94 -4.41 17.63
CA TYR A 292 3.79 -4.64 16.76
C TYR A 292 3.02 -5.92 17.13
N SER A 293 1.72 -6.00 16.81
CA SER A 293 0.93 -7.23 16.98
C SER A 293 1.42 -8.32 16.04
N ASN A 294 1.69 -9.51 16.54
CA ASN A 294 2.23 -10.64 15.77
C ASN A 294 1.15 -11.32 14.91
N TRP A 295 0.53 -10.55 14.00
CA TRP A 295 -0.56 -11.01 13.15
C TRP A 295 -0.81 -10.10 11.94
N GLY A 296 -1.36 -10.69 10.86
CA GLY A 296 -1.85 -9.97 9.70
C GLY A 296 -0.78 -9.65 8.66
N GLY A 297 -1.10 -8.73 7.76
CA GLY A 297 -0.25 -8.45 6.60
C GLY A 297 1.13 -7.90 6.93
N GLN A 298 1.29 -7.22 8.07
CA GLN A 298 2.59 -6.68 8.49
C GLN A 298 3.67 -7.77 8.70
N LEU A 299 3.28 -9.03 8.89
CA LEU A 299 4.22 -10.14 9.02
C LEU A 299 5.02 -10.38 7.72
N GLN A 300 4.55 -9.89 6.57
CA GLN A 300 5.27 -10.00 5.30
C GLN A 300 6.70 -9.44 5.39
N PHE A 301 6.92 -8.41 6.19
CA PHE A 301 8.24 -7.79 6.36
C PHE A 301 8.75 -7.84 7.80
N ALA A 302 7.86 -8.01 8.80
CA ALA A 302 8.21 -7.91 10.21
C ALA A 302 8.40 -9.27 10.90
N GLU A 303 8.01 -10.39 10.26
CA GLU A 303 8.19 -11.72 10.86
C GLU A 303 9.65 -12.00 11.19
N GLY A 304 9.91 -12.39 12.44
CA GLY A 304 11.26 -12.63 12.95
C GLY A 304 12.09 -11.37 13.21
N LYS A 305 11.51 -10.18 13.04
CA LYS A 305 12.13 -8.87 13.26
C LYS A 305 11.34 -8.08 14.32
N GLY A 306 11.91 -6.98 14.80
CA GLY A 306 11.26 -6.10 15.77
C GLY A 306 10.89 -6.79 17.08
N ILE A 307 9.80 -6.32 17.71
CA ILE A 307 9.34 -6.77 19.02
C ILE A 307 7.86 -7.19 18.90
N PRO A 308 7.58 -8.47 18.63
CA PRO A 308 6.22 -8.94 18.46
C PRO A 308 5.45 -9.01 19.79
N VAL A 309 4.20 -8.61 19.75
CA VAL A 309 3.21 -8.78 20.83
C VAL A 309 2.34 -10.00 20.52
N ASN A 310 2.17 -10.88 21.47
CA ASN A 310 1.31 -12.06 21.35
C ASN A 310 -0.15 -11.64 21.06
N ILE A 311 -0.94 -12.57 20.54
CA ILE A 311 -2.38 -12.37 20.34
C ILE A 311 -3.19 -13.34 21.19
N ASP A 312 -4.33 -12.87 21.71
CA ASP A 312 -5.30 -13.61 22.51
C ASP A 312 -6.43 -14.23 21.66
N GLY A 313 -6.15 -14.48 20.38
CA GLY A 313 -7.11 -15.06 19.44
C GLY A 313 -7.74 -14.03 18.50
N LEU A 314 -8.88 -14.39 17.91
CA LEU A 314 -9.56 -13.58 16.91
C LEU A 314 -10.89 -13.02 17.43
N ARG A 315 -11.32 -11.91 16.88
CA ARG A 315 -12.58 -11.22 17.16
C ARG A 315 -13.25 -10.78 15.86
N PRO A 316 -14.59 -10.73 15.79
CA PRO A 316 -15.27 -10.22 14.62
C PRO A 316 -14.84 -8.79 14.23
N ALA A 317 -14.58 -8.56 12.94
CA ALA A 317 -14.16 -7.26 12.42
C ALA A 317 -15.28 -6.22 12.40
N ASN A 318 -16.53 -6.63 12.47
CA ASN A 318 -17.73 -5.78 12.36
C ASN A 318 -18.01 -4.88 13.58
N VAL A 319 -17.10 -4.83 14.54
CA VAL A 319 -17.23 -3.94 15.73
C VAL A 319 -17.19 -2.47 15.31
N GLU A 320 -16.35 -2.14 14.33
CA GLU A 320 -16.17 -0.76 13.85
C GLU A 320 -17.11 -0.45 12.67
N HIS A 321 -17.30 -1.40 11.78
CA HIS A 321 -18.16 -1.30 10.61
C HIS A 321 -19.06 -2.53 10.51
N LYS A 322 -20.35 -2.36 10.71
CA LYS A 322 -21.34 -3.46 10.71
C LYS A 322 -21.30 -4.34 9.46
N ASP A 323 -20.86 -3.77 8.35
CA ASP A 323 -20.85 -4.43 7.04
C ASP A 323 -19.47 -5.09 6.72
N PHE A 324 -18.49 -5.04 7.63
CA PHE A 324 -17.19 -5.66 7.44
C PHE A 324 -17.19 -7.07 8.02
N PRO A 325 -17.17 -8.10 7.15
CA PRO A 325 -17.06 -9.48 7.59
C PRO A 325 -15.62 -9.82 7.98
N GLY A 326 -15.46 -11.04 8.52
CA GLY A 326 -14.15 -11.56 8.89
C GLY A 326 -13.75 -11.20 10.31
N GLU A 327 -12.47 -11.31 10.58
CA GLU A 327 -11.93 -11.23 11.91
C GLU A 327 -10.70 -10.33 11.97
N TYR A 328 -10.47 -9.78 13.15
CA TYR A 328 -9.27 -9.09 13.62
C TYR A 328 -8.62 -9.93 14.72
N CYS A 329 -7.32 -9.81 14.91
CA CYS A 329 -6.71 -10.34 16.12
C CYS A 329 -7.07 -9.47 17.34
N GLU A 330 -7.03 -10.08 18.52
CA GLU A 330 -7.00 -9.36 19.79
C GLU A 330 -5.58 -9.48 20.34
N PRO A 331 -4.79 -8.39 20.36
CA PRO A 331 -3.47 -8.41 20.96
C PRO A 331 -3.53 -8.66 22.48
N ASP A 332 -2.53 -9.32 23.02
CA ASP A 332 -2.34 -9.41 24.46
C ASP A 332 -1.78 -8.07 24.98
N TRP A 333 -2.69 -7.26 25.53
CA TRP A 333 -2.36 -5.92 26.02
C TRP A 333 -1.46 -5.93 27.26
N ASN A 334 -1.43 -7.02 28.05
CA ASN A 334 -0.48 -7.17 29.15
C ASN A 334 0.92 -7.42 28.58
N ASN A 335 1.02 -8.31 27.59
CA ASN A 335 2.26 -8.57 26.89
C ASN A 335 2.77 -7.31 26.18
N LEU A 336 1.91 -6.45 25.67
CA LEU A 336 2.31 -5.15 25.11
C LEU A 336 3.04 -4.30 26.17
N GLY A 337 2.51 -4.20 27.39
CA GLY A 337 3.16 -3.50 28.50
C GLY A 337 4.53 -4.10 28.87
N GLU A 338 4.61 -5.44 28.91
CA GLU A 338 5.86 -6.16 29.16
C GLU A 338 6.90 -5.88 28.07
N GLN A 339 6.50 -5.89 26.79
CA GLN A 339 7.40 -5.57 25.66
C GLN A 339 7.87 -4.11 25.69
N MET A 340 7.00 -3.16 26.05
CA MET A 340 7.38 -1.76 26.24
C MET A 340 8.42 -1.64 27.36
N LEU A 341 8.19 -2.27 28.50
CA LEU A 341 9.13 -2.24 29.64
C LEU A 341 10.46 -2.91 29.29
N SER A 342 10.42 -4.02 28.58
CA SER A 342 11.63 -4.72 28.08
C SER A 342 12.43 -3.84 27.12
N ALA A 343 11.75 -3.18 26.18
CA ALA A 343 12.41 -2.28 25.23
C ALA A 343 13.02 -1.04 25.91
N PHE A 344 12.39 -0.53 26.96
CA PHE A 344 12.94 0.56 27.80
C PHE A 344 14.18 0.11 28.55
N ASN A 345 14.12 -1.03 29.23
CA ASN A 345 15.22 -1.53 30.08
C ASN A 345 16.45 -2.00 29.27
N ASP A 346 16.26 -2.58 28.10
CA ASP A 346 17.34 -3.12 27.26
C ASP A 346 17.39 -2.48 25.86
N HIS A 347 17.10 -1.18 25.80
CA HIS A 347 17.02 -0.41 24.56
C HIS A 347 18.26 -0.59 23.67
N LYS A 348 19.45 -0.63 24.27
CA LYS A 348 20.70 -0.76 23.52
C LYS A 348 20.75 -2.05 22.68
N ARG A 349 20.25 -3.15 23.22
CA ARG A 349 20.15 -4.42 22.52
C ARG A 349 19.12 -4.33 21.36
N TYR A 350 17.90 -3.86 21.64
CA TYR A 350 16.88 -3.72 20.62
C TYR A 350 17.28 -2.75 19.52
N LYS A 351 17.95 -1.65 19.87
CA LYS A 351 18.49 -0.71 18.87
C LYS A 351 19.53 -1.37 17.96
N SER A 352 20.39 -2.24 18.51
CA SER A 352 21.38 -2.94 17.70
C SER A 352 20.73 -3.91 16.69
N PHE A 353 19.67 -4.60 17.08
CA PHE A 353 18.90 -5.45 16.16
C PHE A 353 18.19 -4.61 15.09
N ALA A 354 17.48 -3.57 15.50
CA ALA A 354 16.77 -2.69 14.57
C ALA A 354 17.68 -2.07 13.50
N MET A 355 18.95 -1.82 13.82
CA MET A 355 19.95 -1.34 12.85
C MET A 355 20.34 -2.41 11.81
N VAL A 356 20.29 -3.68 12.15
CA VAL A 356 20.50 -4.79 11.20
C VAL A 356 19.24 -4.98 10.35
N GLU A 357 18.08 -5.06 10.99
CA GLU A 357 16.77 -5.21 10.36
C GLU A 357 16.49 -4.09 9.35
N SER A 358 16.89 -2.85 9.68
CA SER A 358 16.77 -1.70 8.77
C SER A 358 17.49 -1.93 7.44
N LYS A 359 18.64 -2.59 7.42
CA LYS A 359 19.37 -2.90 6.18
C LYS A 359 18.60 -3.92 5.33
N GLU A 360 18.07 -4.96 5.98
CA GLU A 360 17.25 -5.97 5.30
C GLU A 360 16.00 -5.33 4.69
N ILE A 361 15.31 -4.47 5.45
CA ILE A 361 14.16 -3.70 4.94
C ILE A 361 14.55 -2.83 3.73
N HIS A 362 15.70 -2.17 3.78
CA HIS A 362 16.20 -1.35 2.68
C HIS A 362 16.51 -2.16 1.42
N GLU A 363 17.01 -3.38 1.57
CA GLU A 363 17.34 -4.25 0.44
C GLU A 363 16.10 -4.89 -0.16
N GLU A 364 15.19 -5.40 0.68
CA GLU A 364 14.05 -6.21 0.24
C GLU A 364 12.83 -5.38 -0.17
N PHE A 365 12.57 -4.27 0.54
CA PHE A 365 11.32 -3.50 0.42
C PHE A 365 11.50 -2.05 -0.07
N ASN A 366 12.63 -1.70 -0.69
CA ASN A 366 12.68 -0.42 -1.39
C ASN A 366 11.77 -0.44 -2.63
N TRP A 367 11.23 0.72 -2.98
CA TRP A 367 10.27 0.81 -4.07
C TRP A 367 10.81 0.34 -5.43
N ASN A 368 12.12 0.40 -5.68
CA ASN A 368 12.70 -0.13 -6.92
C ASN A 368 12.67 -1.66 -6.94
N THR A 369 12.99 -2.32 -5.81
CA THR A 369 12.88 -3.78 -5.68
C THR A 369 11.43 -4.23 -5.86
N VAL A 370 10.48 -3.57 -5.22
CA VAL A 370 9.04 -3.86 -5.34
C VAL A 370 8.55 -3.66 -6.78
N ALA A 371 8.92 -2.55 -7.41
CA ALA A 371 8.55 -2.30 -8.79
C ALA A 371 9.18 -3.31 -9.78
N LYS A 372 10.38 -3.82 -9.47
CA LYS A 372 11.00 -4.91 -10.25
C LYS A 372 10.19 -6.19 -10.14
N VAL A 373 9.73 -6.56 -8.93
CA VAL A 373 8.83 -7.71 -8.74
C VAL A 373 7.58 -7.57 -9.59
N ALA A 374 6.93 -6.41 -9.55
CA ALA A 374 5.76 -6.13 -10.37
C ALA A 374 6.06 -6.20 -11.88
N SER A 375 7.19 -5.63 -12.31
CA SER A 375 7.65 -5.71 -13.69
C SER A 375 7.87 -7.16 -14.15
N ASP A 376 8.52 -7.98 -13.32
CA ASP A 376 8.78 -9.38 -13.65
C ASP A 376 7.50 -10.20 -13.76
N ILE A 377 6.51 -9.96 -12.88
CA ILE A 377 5.19 -10.58 -12.98
C ILE A 377 4.53 -10.21 -14.31
N LEU A 378 4.54 -8.93 -14.66
CA LEU A 378 3.97 -8.46 -15.92
C LEU A 378 4.69 -9.03 -17.13
N GLU A 379 6.02 -9.00 -17.17
CA GLU A 379 6.82 -9.51 -18.29
C GLU A 379 6.58 -11.01 -18.48
N ASN A 380 6.66 -11.82 -17.42
CA ASN A 380 6.39 -13.25 -17.49
C ASN A 380 4.97 -13.54 -17.97
N LYS A 381 3.99 -12.80 -17.47
CA LYS A 381 2.58 -12.96 -17.87
C LYS A 381 2.37 -12.73 -19.36
N PHE A 382 3.02 -11.71 -19.91
CA PHE A 382 2.87 -11.34 -21.30
C PHE A 382 3.82 -12.09 -22.24
N ASP A 383 4.93 -12.62 -21.72
CA ASP A 383 5.81 -13.51 -22.47
C ASP A 383 5.19 -14.90 -22.65
N ASP A 384 4.32 -15.34 -21.74
CA ASP A 384 3.60 -16.61 -21.85
C ASP A 384 2.42 -16.58 -22.84
N PHE A 385 2.03 -15.41 -23.37
CA PHE A 385 1.01 -15.33 -24.41
C PHE A 385 1.58 -15.73 -25.78
N ALA A 386 0.95 -16.72 -26.39
CA ALA A 386 1.18 -17.05 -27.79
C ALA A 386 -0.03 -16.64 -28.64
N PHE A 387 0.20 -16.07 -29.80
CA PHE A 387 -0.83 -15.97 -30.83
C PHE A 387 -1.02 -17.33 -31.45
N ILE A 388 -2.25 -17.85 -31.46
CA ILE A 388 -2.58 -19.12 -32.06
C ILE A 388 -3.43 -18.87 -33.29
N THR A 389 -3.01 -19.36 -34.44
CA THR A 389 -3.81 -19.34 -35.64
C THR A 389 -3.77 -20.70 -36.31
N THR A 390 -4.81 -21.04 -37.05
CA THR A 390 -4.91 -22.32 -37.75
C THR A 390 -5.40 -22.11 -39.19
N GLY A 391 -5.03 -22.99 -40.09
CA GLY A 391 -5.54 -22.99 -41.44
C GLY A 391 -5.05 -24.19 -42.26
N ASN A 392 -5.72 -24.41 -43.39
CA ASN A 392 -5.30 -25.38 -44.37
C ASN A 392 -4.39 -24.74 -45.43
N ILE A 393 -3.85 -25.52 -46.32
CA ILE A 393 -2.87 -25.08 -47.36
C ILE A 393 -3.37 -23.85 -48.14
N GLY A 394 -4.67 -23.73 -48.41
CA GLY A 394 -5.25 -22.60 -49.16
C GLY A 394 -5.21 -21.26 -48.41
N TYR A 395 -5.18 -21.29 -47.07
CA TYR A 395 -5.12 -20.09 -46.23
C TYR A 395 -3.71 -19.74 -45.77
N MET A 396 -2.71 -20.60 -45.97
CA MET A 396 -1.33 -20.35 -45.51
C MET A 396 -0.74 -19.03 -45.99
N PRO A 397 -0.95 -18.54 -47.21
CA PRO A 397 -0.44 -17.22 -47.59
C PRO A 397 -1.08 -16.05 -46.85
N VAL A 398 -2.31 -16.20 -46.36
CA VAL A 398 -3.00 -15.19 -45.55
C VAL A 398 -2.49 -15.25 -44.12
N ILE A 399 -2.30 -16.46 -43.60
CA ILE A 399 -1.75 -16.68 -42.25
C ILE A 399 -0.31 -16.16 -42.18
N GLU A 400 0.50 -16.41 -43.21
CA GLU A 400 1.88 -15.90 -43.28
C GLU A 400 1.92 -14.36 -43.19
N LYS A 401 1.05 -13.65 -43.92
CA LYS A 401 0.94 -12.19 -43.84
C LYS A 401 0.49 -11.73 -42.45
N LEU A 402 -0.42 -12.45 -41.80
CA LEU A 402 -0.84 -12.19 -40.42
C LEU A 402 0.34 -12.36 -39.47
N VAL A 403 1.09 -13.46 -39.61
CA VAL A 403 2.28 -13.73 -38.78
C VAL A 403 3.33 -12.65 -38.98
N GLN A 404 3.63 -12.24 -40.21
CA GLN A 404 4.56 -11.14 -40.50
C GLN A 404 4.12 -9.84 -39.83
N SER A 405 2.82 -9.49 -39.94
CA SER A 405 2.28 -8.31 -39.28
C SER A 405 2.37 -8.39 -37.74
N LEU A 406 2.12 -9.55 -37.14
CA LEU A 406 2.25 -9.75 -35.71
C LEU A 406 3.69 -9.62 -35.22
N LEU A 407 4.67 -10.13 -36.00
CA LEU A 407 6.12 -10.05 -35.71
C LEU A 407 6.65 -8.61 -35.75
N GLU A 408 6.05 -7.72 -36.58
CA GLU A 408 6.38 -6.27 -36.58
C GLU A 408 6.00 -5.56 -35.31
N PHE A 409 4.95 -6.01 -34.62
CA PHE A 409 4.37 -5.35 -33.43
C PHE A 409 4.57 -6.10 -32.12
N SER A 410 5.03 -7.36 -32.16
CA SER A 410 5.15 -8.20 -30.98
C SER A 410 6.37 -9.14 -31.07
N LYS A 411 7.07 -9.28 -29.93
CA LYS A 411 8.10 -10.31 -29.74
C LYS A 411 7.54 -11.63 -29.21
N ARG A 412 6.22 -11.74 -29.11
CA ARG A 412 5.54 -12.90 -28.51
C ARG A 412 5.62 -14.11 -29.41
N LYS A 413 5.58 -15.29 -28.80
CA LYS A 413 5.49 -16.56 -29.50
C LYS A 413 4.23 -16.64 -30.34
N ILE A 414 4.34 -17.03 -31.58
CA ILE A 414 3.23 -17.27 -32.49
C ILE A 414 3.20 -18.76 -32.77
N ILE A 415 2.06 -19.42 -32.60
CA ILE A 415 1.87 -20.84 -32.86
C ILE A 415 0.92 -20.96 -34.05
N VAL A 416 1.40 -21.60 -35.12
CA VAL A 416 0.60 -21.86 -36.32
C VAL A 416 0.35 -23.37 -36.45
N TYR A 417 -0.92 -23.75 -36.52
CA TYR A 417 -1.31 -25.13 -36.78
C TYR A 417 -1.78 -25.31 -38.23
N GLY A 418 -1.09 -26.15 -38.96
CA GLY A 418 -1.58 -26.64 -40.28
C GLY A 418 -2.66 -27.68 -40.09
N ILE A 419 -3.81 -27.47 -40.74
CA ILE A 419 -4.89 -28.46 -40.81
C ILE A 419 -4.70 -29.23 -42.11
N ASP A 420 -4.35 -30.53 -42.01
CA ASP A 420 -4.06 -31.41 -43.13
C ASP A 420 -2.91 -30.94 -44.08
N CYS A 421 -1.98 -30.14 -43.54
CA CYS A 421 -0.80 -29.66 -44.25
C CYS A 421 0.34 -29.31 -43.31
N GLU A 422 1.57 -29.28 -43.80
CA GLU A 422 2.71 -28.71 -43.13
C GLU A 422 2.66 -27.18 -43.21
N VAL A 423 3.17 -26.50 -42.19
CA VAL A 423 3.30 -25.03 -42.20
C VAL A 423 4.50 -24.66 -43.07
N PRO A 424 4.31 -23.94 -44.18
CA PRO A 424 5.35 -23.79 -45.21
C PRO A 424 6.35 -22.65 -44.92
N PHE A 425 6.36 -22.12 -43.73
CA PHE A 425 7.24 -21.01 -43.32
C PHE A 425 7.81 -21.22 -41.94
N ASP A 426 9.00 -20.72 -41.73
CA ASP A 426 9.74 -20.78 -40.48
C ASP A 426 10.24 -19.36 -40.13
N TYR A 427 9.85 -18.84 -38.98
CA TYR A 427 10.29 -17.56 -38.47
C TYR A 427 10.78 -17.71 -37.03
N PRO A 428 11.72 -16.89 -36.57
CA PRO A 428 12.06 -16.83 -35.17
C PRO A 428 10.82 -16.57 -34.32
N ASN A 429 10.55 -17.37 -33.29
CA ASN A 429 9.38 -17.32 -32.39
C ASN A 429 8.06 -17.92 -32.94
N ILE A 430 8.09 -18.75 -33.96
CA ILE A 430 6.96 -19.58 -34.42
C ILE A 430 7.10 -21.01 -33.92
#